data_58114ec6f939911e683980116bc0f7d9
#
_entry.id   58114ec6f939911e683980116bc0f7d9
#
_cell.length_a   1.000
_cell.length_b   1.000
_cell.length_c   1.000
_cell.angle_alpha   90.00
_cell.angle_beta   90.00
_cell.angle_gamma   90.00
#
_symmetry.space_group_name_H-M   'P 1'
#
loop_
_entity.id
_entity.type
_entity.pdbx_description
1 polymer ?
#
loop_
_entity_poly.entity_id
_entity_poly.type
_entity_poly.pdbx_seq_one_letter_code
_entity_poly.pdbx_strand_id
1 'polypeptide(L)'
;MAYYHGDHEVSMINKELYNIADLYELPDDPVVIDHWIKTDKETGQEVKIPKFEINQIAGVVLGKNKNKSTITLLTESGAVFVKFQKGQFSFYDRSISIPDEETGKNKVVERSWFTRGNILMIRGIRRGSHFTVKNYKNSLWTHSVSLVEKIYDDGICLTKDERYRIED
;
A
#
# COMPACT_ATOMS: atom_id res chain seq x y z
N MET A 1 -2.46 -9.70 27.27
CA MET A 1 -3.56 -8.99 26.63
C MET A 1 -3.07 -8.40 25.30
N ALA A 2 -3.63 -8.87 24.22
CA ALA A 2 -3.27 -8.36 22.91
C ALA A 2 -3.91 -6.98 22.72
N TYR A 3 -3.14 -5.95 22.93
CA TYR A 3 -3.60 -4.59 22.84
C TYR A 3 -3.15 -4.01 21.50
N TYR A 4 -4.08 -3.85 20.58
CA TYR A 4 -3.80 -3.30 19.26
C TYR A 4 -3.94 -1.78 19.30
N HIS A 5 -2.88 -1.11 19.73
CA HIS A 5 -2.83 0.36 19.69
C HIS A 5 -3.05 0.89 18.27
N GLY A 6 -2.57 0.14 17.25
CA GLY A 6 -2.68 0.54 15.87
C GLY A 6 -4.11 0.59 15.35
N ASP A 7 -4.98 -0.33 15.78
CA ASP A 7 -6.39 -0.33 15.38
C ASP A 7 -7.09 0.94 15.87
N HIS A 8 -6.83 1.33 17.13
CA HIS A 8 -7.34 2.58 17.68
C HIS A 8 -6.79 3.79 16.94
N GLU A 9 -5.51 3.78 16.58
CA GLU A 9 -4.88 4.87 15.85
C GLU A 9 -5.48 5.04 14.47
N VAL A 10 -5.76 3.93 13.75
CA VAL A 10 -6.40 3.98 12.43
C VAL A 10 -7.75 4.68 12.50
N SER A 11 -8.52 4.49 13.58
CA SER A 11 -9.81 5.15 13.75
C SER A 11 -9.70 6.66 13.89
N MET A 12 -8.55 7.17 14.31
CA MET A 12 -8.29 8.61 14.46
C MET A 12 -7.98 9.33 13.15
N ILE A 13 -7.68 8.60 12.07
CA ILE A 13 -7.36 9.20 10.78
C ILE A 13 -8.59 9.92 10.24
N ASN A 14 -8.38 11.13 9.72
CA ASN A 14 -9.43 11.88 9.02
C ASN A 14 -9.68 11.23 7.64
N LYS A 15 -10.71 10.39 7.58
CA LYS A 15 -11.01 9.59 6.40
C LYS A 15 -11.46 10.40 5.20
N GLU A 16 -12.12 11.52 5.44
CA GLU A 16 -12.55 12.41 4.36
C GLU A 16 -11.36 13.08 3.68
N LEU A 17 -10.41 13.57 4.49
CA LEU A 17 -9.23 14.26 3.98
C LEU A 17 -8.38 13.35 3.09
N TYR A 18 -8.24 12.08 3.47
CA TYR A 18 -7.41 11.11 2.75
C TYR A 18 -8.22 10.19 1.83
N ASN A 19 -9.53 10.40 1.72
CA ASN A 19 -10.42 9.54 0.92
C ASN A 19 -10.28 8.05 1.28
N ILE A 20 -10.23 7.75 2.57
CA ILE A 20 -10.11 6.38 3.05
C ILE A 20 -11.45 5.68 2.89
N ALA A 21 -11.45 4.60 2.12
CA ALA A 21 -12.62 3.77 1.89
C ALA A 21 -12.64 2.58 2.84
N ASP A 22 -13.84 2.09 3.13
CA ASP A 22 -14.05 0.80 3.77
C ASP A 22 -14.14 -0.27 2.69
N LEU A 23 -13.27 -1.28 2.74
CA LEU A 23 -13.25 -2.34 1.72
C LEU A 23 -14.63 -2.98 1.55
N TYR A 24 -15.32 -3.26 2.66
CA TYR A 24 -16.59 -3.99 2.63
C TYR A 24 -17.77 -3.14 2.16
N GLU A 25 -17.60 -1.82 2.08
CA GLU A 25 -18.57 -0.90 1.47
C GLU A 25 -18.33 -0.70 -0.03
N LEU A 26 -17.15 -1.06 -0.52
CA LEU A 26 -16.86 -1.02 -1.95
C LEU A 26 -17.56 -2.17 -2.68
N PRO A 27 -17.90 -1.98 -3.99
CA PRO A 27 -18.40 -3.10 -4.79
C PRO A 27 -17.41 -4.27 -4.82
N ASP A 28 -17.91 -5.50 -4.89
CA ASP A 28 -17.08 -6.71 -4.94
C ASP A 28 -16.11 -6.74 -6.11
N ASP A 29 -16.52 -6.16 -7.23
CA ASP A 29 -15.70 -6.01 -8.41
C ASP A 29 -15.27 -4.55 -8.58
N PRO A 30 -14.07 -4.30 -9.15
CA PRO A 30 -13.61 -2.94 -9.36
C PRO A 30 -14.51 -2.17 -10.33
N VAL A 31 -14.72 -0.89 -10.03
CA VAL A 31 -15.53 0.01 -10.85
C VAL A 31 -14.71 0.48 -12.05
N VAL A 32 -15.23 0.25 -13.25
CA VAL A 32 -14.60 0.73 -14.50
C VAL A 32 -15.03 2.17 -14.74
N ILE A 33 -14.06 3.09 -14.82
CA ILE A 33 -14.33 4.51 -15.08
C ILE A 33 -13.97 4.95 -16.50
N ASP A 34 -13.12 4.20 -17.18
CA ASP A 34 -12.66 4.51 -18.53
C ASP A 34 -12.07 3.27 -19.19
N HIS A 35 -11.66 3.40 -20.44
CA HIS A 35 -10.98 2.34 -21.19
C HIS A 35 -9.81 2.92 -21.96
N TRP A 36 -8.73 2.15 -22.02
CA TRP A 36 -7.64 2.41 -22.95
C TRP A 36 -7.76 1.49 -24.15
N ILE A 37 -7.33 1.99 -25.30
CA ILE A 37 -7.28 1.19 -26.53
C ILE A 37 -5.82 0.76 -26.72
N LYS A 38 -5.61 -0.55 -26.79
CA LYS A 38 -4.31 -1.13 -27.08
C LYS A 38 -4.42 -1.93 -28.37
N THR A 39 -3.48 -1.69 -29.31
CA THR A 39 -3.40 -2.47 -30.53
C THR A 39 -2.57 -3.72 -30.30
N ASP A 40 -3.15 -4.88 -30.57
CA ASP A 40 -2.42 -6.14 -30.54
C ASP A 40 -1.46 -6.20 -31.74
N LYS A 41 -0.17 -6.34 -31.45
CA LYS A 41 0.88 -6.37 -32.50
C LYS A 41 0.81 -7.59 -33.40
N GLU A 42 0.24 -8.69 -32.92
CA GLU A 42 0.13 -9.93 -33.70
C GLU A 42 -1.06 -9.94 -34.65
N THR A 43 -2.21 -9.45 -34.19
CA THR A 43 -3.47 -9.48 -34.96
C THR A 43 -3.87 -8.16 -35.55
N GLY A 44 -3.28 -7.05 -35.12
CA GLY A 44 -3.67 -5.70 -35.52
C GLY A 44 -5.01 -5.24 -34.94
N GLN A 45 -5.64 -6.06 -34.11
CA GLN A 45 -6.94 -5.71 -33.51
C GLN A 45 -6.76 -4.79 -32.32
N GLU A 46 -7.71 -3.86 -32.18
CA GLU A 46 -7.79 -2.99 -31.03
C GLU A 46 -8.50 -3.71 -29.89
N VAL A 47 -7.85 -3.72 -28.70
CA VAL A 47 -8.40 -4.29 -27.47
C VAL A 47 -8.64 -3.18 -26.48
N LYS A 48 -9.85 -3.13 -25.91
CA LYS A 48 -10.18 -2.19 -24.84
C LYS A 48 -9.70 -2.74 -23.51
N ILE A 49 -8.83 -1.99 -22.83
CA ILE A 49 -8.36 -2.32 -21.49
C ILE A 49 -9.09 -1.43 -20.50
N PRO A 50 -9.77 -2.00 -19.49
CA PRO A 50 -10.51 -1.18 -18.54
C PRO A 50 -9.57 -0.40 -17.61
N LYS A 51 -9.95 0.84 -17.35
CA LYS A 51 -9.33 1.67 -16.30
C LYS A 51 -10.27 1.69 -15.11
N PHE A 52 -9.77 1.28 -13.95
CA PHE A 52 -10.56 1.17 -12.73
C PHE A 52 -10.48 2.42 -11.87
N GLU A 53 -11.53 2.68 -11.10
CA GLU A 53 -11.50 3.66 -10.05
C GLU A 53 -10.55 3.18 -8.95
N ILE A 54 -9.61 4.04 -8.56
CA ILE A 54 -8.64 3.73 -7.51
C ILE A 54 -9.17 4.21 -6.17
N ASN A 55 -9.20 3.29 -5.20
CA ASN A 55 -9.60 3.58 -3.84
C ASN A 55 -8.38 3.50 -2.92
N GLN A 56 -8.47 4.12 -1.76
CA GLN A 56 -7.43 4.07 -0.74
C GLN A 56 -8.01 3.48 0.53
N ILE A 57 -7.30 2.51 1.11
CA ILE A 57 -7.63 1.95 2.42
C ILE A 57 -6.50 2.23 3.39
N ALA A 58 -6.78 2.17 4.67
CA ALA A 58 -5.79 2.35 5.72
C ALA A 58 -5.93 1.25 6.77
N GLY A 59 -4.81 0.81 7.31
CA GLY A 59 -4.81 -0.21 8.34
C GLY A 59 -3.44 -0.47 8.92
N VAL A 60 -3.40 -1.39 9.87
CA VAL A 60 -2.19 -1.81 10.58
C VAL A 60 -1.71 -3.14 10.00
N VAL A 61 -0.42 -3.24 9.73
CA VAL A 61 0.18 -4.49 9.26
C VAL A 61 0.14 -5.52 10.37
N LEU A 62 -0.52 -6.65 10.13
CA LEU A 62 -0.57 -7.79 11.04
C LEU A 62 0.47 -8.85 10.69
N GLY A 63 0.77 -9.02 9.42
CA GLY A 63 1.70 -10.00 8.93
C GLY A 63 1.91 -9.92 7.43
N LYS A 64 2.82 -10.73 6.92
CA LYS A 64 3.15 -10.76 5.50
C LYS A 64 3.37 -12.20 5.02
N ASN A 65 3.17 -12.43 3.73
CA ASN A 65 3.48 -13.69 3.06
C ASN A 65 4.32 -13.40 1.81
N LYS A 66 5.62 -13.63 1.90
CA LYS A 66 6.55 -13.36 0.81
C LYS A 66 6.28 -14.20 -0.43
N ASN A 67 5.86 -15.44 -0.24
CA ASN A 67 5.62 -16.37 -1.36
C ASN A 67 4.44 -15.92 -2.22
N LYS A 68 3.43 -15.33 -1.60
CA LYS A 68 2.23 -14.84 -2.29
C LYS A 68 2.27 -13.33 -2.58
N SER A 69 3.30 -12.63 -2.13
CA SER A 69 3.42 -11.17 -2.24
C SER A 69 2.20 -10.45 -1.63
N THR A 70 1.77 -10.91 -0.46
CA THR A 70 0.60 -10.37 0.25
C THR A 70 0.96 -9.91 1.65
N ILE A 71 0.18 -8.96 2.16
CA ILE A 71 0.18 -8.59 3.57
C ILE A 71 -1.24 -8.73 4.11
N THR A 72 -1.35 -8.93 5.42
CA THR A 72 -2.62 -8.81 6.13
C THR A 72 -2.67 -7.47 6.80
N LEU A 73 -3.68 -6.68 6.46
CA LEU A 73 -3.88 -5.33 6.97
C LEU A 73 -5.14 -5.29 7.83
N LEU A 74 -5.01 -4.85 9.07
CA LEU A 74 -6.17 -4.68 9.96
C LEU A 74 -6.75 -3.28 9.75
N THR A 75 -7.90 -3.23 9.11
CA THR A 75 -8.68 -2.00 8.92
C THR A 75 -9.74 -1.88 10.02
N GLU A 76 -10.44 -0.75 10.08
CA GLU A 76 -11.56 -0.60 11.03
C GLU A 76 -12.67 -1.63 10.84
N SER A 77 -12.81 -2.16 9.63
CA SER A 77 -13.84 -3.15 9.29
C SER A 77 -13.36 -4.59 9.41
N GLY A 78 -12.11 -4.80 9.78
CA GLY A 78 -11.52 -6.12 9.95
C GLY A 78 -10.27 -6.34 9.12
N ALA A 79 -9.80 -7.57 9.10
CA ALA A 79 -8.59 -7.94 8.38
C ALA A 79 -8.83 -8.03 6.88
N VAL A 80 -7.91 -7.49 6.11
CA VAL A 80 -7.96 -7.47 4.65
C VAL A 80 -6.64 -8.01 4.11
N PHE A 81 -6.70 -8.90 3.13
CA PHE A 81 -5.52 -9.35 2.41
C PHE A 81 -5.22 -8.37 1.27
N VAL A 82 -4.00 -7.85 1.26
CA VAL A 82 -3.55 -6.90 0.24
C VAL A 82 -2.52 -7.59 -0.62
N LYS A 83 -2.77 -7.64 -1.93
CA LYS A 83 -1.90 -8.30 -2.89
C LYS A 83 -1.08 -7.29 -3.69
N PHE A 84 0.21 -7.55 -3.75
CA PHE A 84 1.19 -6.75 -4.52
C PHE A 84 1.71 -7.55 -5.70
N GLN A 85 2.28 -6.87 -6.67
CA GLN A 85 3.15 -7.51 -7.65
C GLN A 85 4.45 -7.94 -6.95
N LYS A 86 5.10 -8.97 -7.44
CA LYS A 86 6.28 -9.55 -6.78
C LYS A 86 7.39 -8.51 -6.54
N GLY A 87 7.74 -7.74 -7.56
CA GLY A 87 8.79 -6.72 -7.42
C GLY A 87 8.37 -5.55 -6.52
N GLN A 88 7.10 -5.17 -6.57
CA GLN A 88 6.54 -4.14 -5.72
C GLN A 88 6.55 -4.57 -4.25
N PHE A 89 6.18 -5.80 -3.96
CA PHE A 89 6.26 -6.35 -2.60
C PHE A 89 7.68 -6.26 -2.06
N SER A 90 8.66 -6.73 -2.83
CA SER A 90 10.06 -6.69 -2.43
C SER A 90 10.57 -5.28 -2.21
N PHE A 91 10.10 -4.32 -3.01
CA PHE A 91 10.48 -2.91 -2.88
C PHE A 91 10.10 -2.34 -1.52
N TYR A 92 8.90 -2.65 -1.01
CA TYR A 92 8.45 -2.16 0.29
C TYR A 92 8.91 -3.03 1.47
N ASP A 93 9.15 -4.32 1.23
CA ASP A 93 9.50 -5.26 2.30
C ASP A 93 10.97 -5.21 2.70
N ARG A 94 11.86 -4.84 1.79
CA ARG A 94 13.30 -4.82 2.10
C ARG A 94 13.64 -3.76 3.15
N SER A 95 14.59 -4.10 4.02
CA SER A 95 15.25 -3.12 4.88
C SER A 95 16.40 -2.48 4.10
N ILE A 96 16.59 -1.18 4.31
CA ILE A 96 17.65 -0.41 3.63
C ILE A 96 18.76 -0.13 4.63
N SER A 97 19.98 -0.53 4.28
CA SER A 97 21.16 -0.31 5.11
C SER A 97 22.23 0.46 4.33
N ILE A 98 22.98 1.27 5.06
CA ILE A 98 24.13 2.00 4.51
C ILE A 98 25.37 1.63 5.34
N PRO A 99 26.59 1.71 4.75
CA PRO A 99 27.81 1.52 5.52
C PRO A 99 27.96 2.61 6.57
N ASP A 100 28.34 2.22 7.79
CA ASP A 100 28.68 3.14 8.86
C ASP A 100 30.22 3.27 8.89
N GLU A 101 30.72 4.47 8.66
CA GLU A 101 32.16 4.74 8.61
C GLU A 101 32.83 4.58 9.97
N GLU A 102 32.11 4.82 11.06
CA GLU A 102 32.65 4.74 12.42
C GLU A 102 32.87 3.30 12.88
N THR A 103 31.95 2.39 12.57
CA THR A 103 31.99 1.01 13.05
C THR A 103 32.44 0.01 11.99
N GLY A 104 32.46 0.40 10.71
CA GLY A 104 32.74 -0.48 9.58
C GLY A 104 31.62 -1.49 9.30
N LYS A 105 30.50 -1.41 10.01
CA LYS A 105 29.33 -2.29 9.86
C LYS A 105 28.21 -1.55 9.15
N ASN A 106 27.28 -2.30 8.59
CA ASN A 106 26.09 -1.71 7.98
C ASN A 106 25.12 -1.22 9.04
N LYS A 107 24.57 -0.02 8.81
CA LYS A 107 23.54 0.58 9.67
C LYS A 107 22.22 0.58 8.92
N VAL A 108 21.17 0.05 9.56
CA VAL A 108 19.81 0.07 9.01
C VAL A 108 19.28 1.51 9.12
N VAL A 109 18.97 2.14 7.98
CA VAL A 109 18.40 3.49 7.92
C VAL A 109 16.89 3.46 7.71
N GLU A 110 16.36 2.38 7.15
CA GLU A 110 14.92 2.20 7.00
C GLU A 110 14.57 0.72 7.08
N ARG A 111 13.58 0.40 7.91
CA ARG A 111 13.09 -0.96 8.07
C ARG A 111 12.01 -1.25 7.03
N SER A 112 11.69 -2.53 6.85
CA SER A 112 10.57 -2.95 6.02
C SER A 112 9.30 -2.19 6.40
N TRP A 113 8.59 -1.66 5.40
CA TRP A 113 7.29 -1.01 5.63
C TRP A 113 6.23 -2.02 6.03
N PHE A 114 6.45 -3.29 5.77
CA PHE A 114 5.55 -4.38 6.16
C PHE A 114 5.86 -4.95 7.53
N THR A 115 6.55 -4.20 8.36
CA THR A 115 6.79 -4.55 9.76
C THR A 115 5.47 -4.50 10.53
N ARG A 116 5.20 -5.54 11.30
CA ARG A 116 3.98 -5.61 12.11
C ARG A 116 3.83 -4.39 13.01
N GLY A 117 2.65 -3.82 13.02
CA GLY A 117 2.34 -2.60 13.77
C GLY A 117 2.44 -1.32 12.97
N ASN A 118 3.07 -1.33 11.80
CA ASN A 118 3.10 -0.16 10.95
C ASN A 118 1.70 0.13 10.39
N ILE A 119 1.37 1.42 10.29
CA ILE A 119 0.12 1.87 9.68
C ILE A 119 0.40 2.31 8.25
N LEU A 120 -0.35 1.76 7.31
CA LEU A 120 -0.19 2.05 5.89
C LEU A 120 -1.49 2.55 5.29
N MET A 121 -1.37 3.50 4.36
CA MET A 121 -2.43 3.87 3.43
C MET A 121 -2.07 3.27 2.07
N ILE A 122 -2.96 2.50 1.50
CA ILE A 122 -2.68 1.73 0.28
C ILE A 122 -3.72 2.04 -0.78
N ARG A 123 -3.25 2.35 -1.99
CA ARG A 123 -4.10 2.64 -3.16
C ARG A 123 -4.24 1.40 -4.02
N GLY A 124 -5.45 1.12 -4.44
CA GLY A 124 -5.72 -0.05 -5.26
C GLY A 124 -7.19 -0.26 -5.53
N ILE A 125 -7.53 -1.50 -5.83
CA ILE A 125 -8.88 -1.91 -6.20
C ILE A 125 -9.31 -3.15 -5.40
N ARG A 126 -10.59 -3.23 -5.10
CA ARG A 126 -11.15 -4.42 -4.47
C ARG A 126 -11.42 -5.50 -5.53
N ARG A 127 -10.95 -6.71 -5.24
CA ARG A 127 -11.29 -7.91 -6.01
C ARG A 127 -11.81 -8.98 -5.06
N GLY A 128 -13.14 -9.08 -4.94
CA GLY A 128 -13.77 -10.03 -4.01
C GLY A 128 -13.39 -9.76 -2.56
N SER A 129 -12.70 -10.69 -1.93
CA SER A 129 -12.32 -10.62 -0.52
C SER A 129 -10.95 -10.00 -0.27
N HIS A 130 -10.24 -9.56 -1.31
CA HIS A 130 -8.92 -8.97 -1.15
C HIS A 130 -8.78 -7.66 -1.92
N PHE A 131 -7.72 -6.91 -1.60
CA PHE A 131 -7.40 -5.63 -2.20
C PHE A 131 -6.11 -5.77 -3.00
N THR A 132 -6.17 -5.38 -4.28
CA THR A 132 -5.00 -5.44 -5.16
C THR A 132 -4.43 -4.04 -5.32
N VAL A 133 -3.15 -3.88 -5.04
CA VAL A 133 -2.48 -2.58 -5.14
C VAL A 133 -2.41 -2.15 -6.60
N LYS A 134 -2.86 -0.93 -6.86
CA LYS A 134 -2.88 -0.36 -8.21
C LYS A 134 -2.89 1.16 -8.15
N ASN A 135 -2.09 1.79 -9.00
CA ASN A 135 -2.08 3.24 -9.14
C ASN A 135 -1.67 3.59 -10.58
N TYR A 136 -2.44 4.46 -11.23
CA TYR A 136 -2.19 4.88 -12.61
C TYR A 136 -1.35 6.14 -12.73
N LYS A 137 -1.14 6.87 -11.62
CA LYS A 137 -0.42 8.15 -11.64
C LYS A 137 1.06 8.00 -11.97
N ASN A 138 1.61 6.83 -11.72
CA ASN A 138 3.03 6.58 -11.94
C ASN A 138 3.23 5.11 -12.35
N SER A 139 4.03 4.87 -13.37
CA SER A 139 4.44 3.52 -13.78
C SER A 139 5.38 2.88 -12.78
N LEU A 140 6.00 3.66 -11.91
CA LEU A 140 6.82 3.16 -10.82
C LEU A 140 5.95 2.86 -9.59
N TRP A 141 6.38 1.93 -8.79
CA TRP A 141 5.61 1.46 -7.62
C TRP A 141 5.59 2.44 -6.45
N THR A 142 6.28 3.55 -6.57
CA THR A 142 6.66 4.45 -5.48
C THR A 142 5.51 5.24 -4.85
N HIS A 143 4.33 5.27 -5.47
CA HIS A 143 3.22 6.09 -4.99
C HIS A 143 1.96 5.28 -4.65
N SER A 144 2.11 3.98 -4.47
CA SER A 144 0.97 3.11 -4.15
C SER A 144 0.74 2.94 -2.66
N VAL A 145 1.76 3.16 -1.85
CA VAL A 145 1.72 2.97 -0.39
C VAL A 145 2.28 4.20 0.30
N SER A 146 1.60 4.65 1.34
CA SER A 146 2.09 5.69 2.24
C SER A 146 2.24 5.10 3.64
N LEU A 147 3.41 5.31 4.26
CA LEU A 147 3.65 4.93 5.65
C LEU A 147 3.20 6.06 6.57
N VAL A 148 2.31 5.76 7.50
CA VAL A 148 1.85 6.75 8.49
C VAL A 148 2.79 6.72 9.67
N GLU A 149 3.55 7.81 9.87
CA GLU A 149 4.51 7.93 10.95
C GLU A 149 3.88 8.48 12.23
N LYS A 150 2.88 9.35 12.09
CA LYS A 150 2.18 9.96 13.22
C LYS A 150 0.77 10.40 12.81
N ILE A 151 -0.16 10.27 13.72
CA ILE A 151 -1.53 10.78 13.57
C ILE A 151 -1.74 11.85 14.64
N TYR A 152 -2.07 13.06 14.19
CA TYR A 152 -2.35 14.18 15.08
C TYR A 152 -3.79 14.15 15.58
N ASP A 153 -4.09 14.93 16.61
CA ASP A 153 -5.41 14.93 17.27
C ASP A 153 -6.57 15.27 16.33
N ASP A 154 -6.31 16.06 15.29
CA ASP A 154 -7.31 16.44 14.28
C ASP A 154 -7.46 15.39 13.15
N GLY A 155 -6.74 14.28 13.24
CA GLY A 155 -6.77 13.23 12.24
C GLY A 155 -5.84 13.43 11.04
N ILE A 156 -5.08 14.52 11.03
CA ILE A 156 -4.05 14.75 10.02
C ILE A 156 -2.87 13.81 10.31
N CYS A 157 -2.27 13.27 9.26
CA CYS A 157 -1.19 12.31 9.38
C CYS A 157 0.13 12.86 8.87
N LEU A 158 1.21 12.55 9.59
CA LEU A 158 2.54 12.67 9.04
C LEU A 158 2.82 11.39 8.26
N THR A 159 2.95 11.50 6.94
CA THR A 159 3.13 10.35 6.06
C THR A 159 4.47 10.39 5.35
N LYS A 160 4.98 9.20 5.06
CA LYS A 160 6.13 9.01 4.20
C LYS A 160 5.66 8.28 2.96
N ASP A 161 5.82 8.92 1.80
CA ASP A 161 5.33 8.38 0.52
C ASP A 161 6.41 7.68 -0.28
N GLU A 162 7.67 7.98 0.00
CA GLU A 162 8.82 7.40 -0.70
C GLU A 162 9.76 6.69 0.25
N ARG A 163 10.35 5.61 -0.24
CA ARG A 163 11.37 4.90 0.50
C ARG A 163 12.69 5.67 0.50
N TYR A 164 13.52 5.41 1.53
CA TYR A 164 14.84 6.01 1.63
C TYR A 164 15.63 5.78 0.35
N ARG A 165 16.24 6.84 -0.18
CA ARG A 165 17.14 6.77 -1.34
C ARG A 165 18.56 6.96 -0.88
N ILE A 166 19.43 6.08 -1.36
CA ILE A 166 20.86 6.24 -1.16
C ILE A 166 21.31 7.29 -2.19
N GLU A 167 21.78 8.43 -1.69
CA GLU A 167 22.36 9.46 -2.55
C GLU A 167 23.77 9.04 -2.94
N ASP A 168 24.04 9.03 -4.24
CA ASP A 168 25.38 8.74 -4.77
C ASP A 168 26.28 9.96 -4.67
#